data_0088449c42866a14c8606cf9991d5765
#
_entry.id   0088449c42866a14c8606cf9991d5765
#
_cell.length_a   1.000
_cell.length_b   1.000
_cell.length_c   1.000
_cell.angle_alpha   90.00
_cell.angle_beta   90.00
_cell.angle_gamma   90.00
#
_symmetry.space_group_name_H-M   'P 1'
#
loop_
_entity.id
_entity.type
_entity.pdbx_description
1 polymer ?
#
loop_
_entity_poly.entity_id
_entity_poly.type
_entity_poly.pdbx_seq_one_letter_code
_entity_poly.pdbx_strand_id
1 'polypeptide(L)'
;MVRYSVTMHDDLVKTIDRICDTRGISRSEWLNELCTTHFDGAPGNGVQPVVPAGVLPASVPESNMTDYDAACANFTIDVPDHFNFGYDVIDRWAETDRNKLAMIWVDQAGNEKKYTFRDLRYLSNGAANILLKYGIKKGDRVMLMLPRVPEWWIFVVALIKLGAVFCPCPTMLTPKDIKYRVQAGKFRMVITNCENAEKVDEVANACPLLDTLFLVDGERKGWVSYPHEVEYPAPVSHHKVNMPVAKKAKSTDPMMIYFTSGTTGEAKMVLHDHSYPLGHIITASLWQDVTATDLHLTFSDTGWAKCAWGKIFGQWIAGACIFVYDIRGKFGATELLPLIEKYEVTTFCAPPTVYRMLILADLDKFDFRDLRHCCSAGEPLNPEVIRVWQDGTGQPIYEGYGQTETVCCIATFPCMKHKPGSMGRPAPGWHVELHDDDGKAVGRGEEGRIAISLNPRPVGLFVEYLDNPEANRESFQNGFYYTGDKARMDEDGYFWFIGRSDDVIKSSGYRIGPFEVESALMEHPAVQESAVVGSPDLIRGMVVKAFIVLKSGYQPSESLVKELQAHVRNTTAPYKYPRSIEFVAELPKTISGKIQRNILRDQELRRHTNGK
;
A
#
# COMPACT_ATOMS: atom_id res chain seq x y z
N MET A 1 -9.89 -13.01 34.70
CA MET A 1 -9.52 -14.44 34.49
C MET A 1 -9.85 -14.70 33.02
N VAL A 2 -8.83 -14.67 32.18
CA VAL A 2 -9.00 -14.87 30.72
C VAL A 2 -9.17 -16.37 30.50
N ARG A 3 -10.25 -16.79 29.85
CA ARG A 3 -10.48 -18.20 29.49
C ARG A 3 -9.92 -18.42 28.08
N TYR A 4 -8.92 -19.28 27.98
CA TYR A 4 -8.46 -19.81 26.70
C TYR A 4 -9.12 -21.17 26.45
N SER A 5 -9.70 -21.40 25.27
CA SER A 5 -10.12 -22.70 24.81
C SER A 5 -9.03 -23.27 23.89
N VAL A 6 -8.51 -24.44 24.23
CA VAL A 6 -7.52 -25.15 23.41
C VAL A 6 -8.21 -26.39 22.83
N THR A 7 -8.27 -26.49 21.51
CA THR A 7 -8.73 -27.71 20.83
C THR A 7 -7.55 -28.65 20.68
N MET A 8 -7.63 -29.84 21.29
CA MET A 8 -6.57 -30.85 21.26
C MET A 8 -7.05 -32.11 20.53
N HIS A 9 -6.13 -32.82 19.89
CA HIS A 9 -6.39 -34.11 19.27
C HIS A 9 -6.72 -35.15 20.33
N ASP A 10 -7.70 -36.06 20.10
CA ASP A 10 -8.21 -37.04 21.08
C ASP A 10 -7.12 -37.90 21.73
N ASP A 11 -6.06 -38.27 21.01
CA ASP A 11 -4.94 -39.05 21.54
C ASP A 11 -4.05 -38.25 22.49
N LEU A 12 -3.92 -36.92 22.26
CA LEU A 12 -3.20 -36.04 23.17
C LEU A 12 -4.00 -35.82 24.46
N VAL A 13 -5.34 -35.70 24.36
CA VAL A 13 -6.25 -35.57 25.49
C VAL A 13 -6.14 -36.81 26.38
N LYS A 14 -6.17 -38.03 25.82
CA LYS A 14 -6.01 -39.29 26.55
C LYS A 14 -4.66 -39.41 27.26
N THR A 15 -3.61 -38.88 26.63
CA THR A 15 -2.26 -38.86 27.20
C THR A 15 -2.18 -37.91 28.40
N ILE A 16 -2.79 -36.73 28.28
CA ILE A 16 -2.88 -35.73 29.35
C ILE A 16 -3.70 -36.29 30.51
N ASP A 17 -4.83 -36.96 30.26
CA ASP A 17 -5.66 -37.58 31.30
C ASP A 17 -4.85 -38.62 32.11
N ARG A 18 -4.12 -39.49 31.41
CA ARG A 18 -3.28 -40.50 32.08
C ARG A 18 -2.21 -39.85 32.96
N ILE A 19 -1.62 -38.72 32.51
CA ILE A 19 -0.62 -37.98 33.33
C ILE A 19 -1.31 -37.35 34.54
N CYS A 20 -2.47 -36.72 34.35
CA CYS A 20 -3.23 -36.10 35.42
C CYS A 20 -3.70 -37.12 36.47
N ASP A 21 -4.21 -38.27 36.05
CA ASP A 21 -4.63 -39.37 36.92
C ASP A 21 -3.44 -39.95 37.72
N THR A 22 -2.29 -40.13 37.05
CA THR A 22 -1.08 -40.66 37.73
C THR A 22 -0.54 -39.70 38.78
N ARG A 23 -0.75 -38.39 38.60
CA ARG A 23 -0.25 -37.34 39.49
C ARG A 23 -1.30 -36.82 40.47
N GLY A 24 -2.56 -37.24 40.34
CA GLY A 24 -3.67 -36.82 41.19
C GLY A 24 -4.01 -35.32 41.05
N ILE A 25 -3.81 -34.73 39.87
CA ILE A 25 -4.05 -33.32 39.57
C ILE A 25 -5.08 -33.16 38.45
N SER A 26 -5.79 -32.05 38.43
CA SER A 26 -6.71 -31.72 37.34
C SER A 26 -5.96 -31.28 36.05
N ARG A 27 -6.63 -31.39 34.87
CA ARG A 27 -6.08 -30.86 33.61
C ARG A 27 -5.74 -29.37 33.69
N SER A 28 -6.51 -28.59 34.45
CA SER A 28 -6.24 -27.17 34.66
C SER A 28 -5.01 -26.92 35.49
N GLU A 29 -4.76 -27.74 36.53
CA GLU A 29 -3.56 -27.67 37.33
C GLU A 29 -2.33 -28.10 36.53
N TRP A 30 -2.44 -29.17 35.72
CA TRP A 30 -1.38 -29.62 34.83
C TRP A 30 -1.00 -28.56 33.79
N LEU A 31 -1.98 -27.91 33.17
CA LEU A 31 -1.75 -26.82 32.25
C LEU A 31 -1.11 -25.61 32.93
N ASN A 32 -1.56 -25.24 34.12
CA ASN A 32 -0.93 -24.18 34.91
C ASN A 32 0.52 -24.51 35.30
N GLU A 33 0.81 -25.73 35.71
CA GLU A 33 2.19 -26.16 35.97
C GLU A 33 3.05 -26.14 34.71
N LEU A 34 2.51 -26.56 33.56
CA LEU A 34 3.22 -26.52 32.28
C LEU A 34 3.54 -25.07 31.87
N CYS A 35 2.58 -24.17 32.07
CA CYS A 35 2.78 -22.75 31.83
C CYS A 35 3.81 -22.16 32.80
N THR A 36 3.74 -22.45 34.10
CA THR A 36 4.69 -21.94 35.08
C THR A 36 6.10 -22.52 34.88
N THR A 37 6.25 -23.80 34.60
CA THR A 37 7.58 -24.43 34.40
C THR A 37 8.27 -24.02 33.10
N HIS A 38 7.52 -23.58 32.08
CA HIS A 38 8.10 -23.13 30.80
C HIS A 38 8.23 -21.62 30.68
N PHE A 39 7.50 -20.84 31.51
CA PHE A 39 7.50 -19.37 31.43
C PHE A 39 8.19 -18.68 32.62
N ASP A 40 8.33 -19.34 33.79
CA ASP A 40 8.98 -18.77 34.99
C ASP A 40 10.49 -19.01 35.06
N GLY A 41 11.11 -19.61 34.06
CA GLY A 41 12.52 -20.02 34.08
C GLY A 41 13.51 -19.15 33.32
N ALA A 42 13.07 -18.05 32.68
CA ALA A 42 13.98 -17.12 32.01
C ALA A 42 13.66 -15.68 32.40
N PRO A 43 14.64 -14.85 32.77
CA PRO A 43 14.41 -13.43 32.90
C PRO A 43 14.08 -12.90 31.53
N GLY A 44 12.84 -12.43 31.33
CA GLY A 44 12.38 -11.49 30.35
C GLY A 44 12.97 -11.57 28.93
N ASN A 45 12.87 -12.71 28.27
CA ASN A 45 12.94 -12.74 26.83
C ASN A 45 11.50 -12.79 26.30
N GLY A 46 10.87 -11.63 26.25
CA GLY A 46 9.74 -11.41 25.34
C GLY A 46 10.16 -11.93 23.98
N VAL A 47 9.28 -12.67 23.31
CA VAL A 47 9.49 -13.09 21.92
C VAL A 47 9.53 -11.80 21.09
N GLN A 48 10.71 -11.20 21.01
CA GLN A 48 10.93 -10.11 20.06
C GLN A 48 10.68 -10.67 18.66
N PRO A 49 10.02 -9.90 17.79
CA PRO A 49 9.94 -10.26 16.38
C PRO A 49 11.37 -10.55 15.92
N VAL A 50 11.61 -11.75 15.42
CA VAL A 50 12.95 -12.20 15.01
C VAL A 50 13.23 -11.59 13.65
N VAL A 51 13.45 -10.30 13.66
CA VAL A 51 14.14 -9.59 12.59
C VAL A 51 15.64 -9.71 12.89
N PRO A 52 16.52 -9.81 11.88
CA PRO A 52 17.97 -9.89 12.10
C PRO A 52 18.42 -8.87 13.12
N ALA A 53 19.28 -9.25 14.06
CA ALA A 53 19.92 -8.28 14.95
C ALA A 53 20.52 -7.17 14.07
N GLY A 54 20.08 -5.92 14.28
CA GLY A 54 20.46 -4.77 13.45
C GLY A 54 19.47 -4.37 12.35
N VAL A 55 18.35 -5.09 12.15
CA VAL A 55 17.31 -4.71 11.15
C VAL A 55 16.12 -4.01 11.80
N LEU A 56 15.78 -4.34 13.06
CA LEU A 56 14.86 -3.52 13.85
C LEU A 56 15.66 -2.45 14.60
N PRO A 57 15.15 -1.21 14.62
CA PRO A 57 15.72 -0.21 15.51
C PRO A 57 15.61 -0.71 16.95
N ALA A 58 16.70 -0.58 17.70
CA ALA A 58 16.77 -1.00 19.12
C ALA A 58 15.72 -0.29 20.02
N SER A 59 14.97 0.64 19.48
CA SER A 59 14.01 1.51 20.15
C SER A 59 12.56 1.40 19.69
N VAL A 60 12.20 0.47 18.76
CA VAL A 60 10.77 0.24 18.47
C VAL A 60 10.20 -0.55 19.66
N PRO A 61 9.20 -0.02 20.37
CA PRO A 61 8.53 -0.77 21.44
C PRO A 61 8.00 -2.11 20.91
N GLU A 62 7.95 -3.12 21.74
CA GLU A 62 7.38 -4.45 21.41
C GLU A 62 5.92 -4.37 20.91
N SER A 63 5.23 -3.29 21.22
CA SER A 63 3.91 -2.92 20.72
C SER A 63 3.95 -1.45 20.30
N ASN A 64 3.28 -1.09 19.28
CA ASN A 64 2.91 0.21 18.74
C ASN A 64 3.62 1.46 19.30
N MET A 65 3.78 2.46 18.50
CA MET A 65 4.31 3.75 18.93
C MET A 65 3.42 4.38 20.02
N THR A 66 3.95 4.54 21.23
CA THR A 66 3.23 5.06 22.40
C THR A 66 3.51 6.55 22.67
N ASP A 67 4.65 7.06 22.18
CA ASP A 67 5.05 8.46 22.28
C ASP A 67 5.71 8.90 20.98
N TYR A 68 5.10 9.90 20.33
CA TYR A 68 5.55 10.38 19.03
C TYR A 68 6.91 11.09 19.11
N ASP A 69 7.10 11.96 20.09
CA ASP A 69 8.33 12.78 20.16
C ASP A 69 9.53 11.90 20.57
N ALA A 70 9.30 10.95 21.47
CA ALA A 70 10.30 9.94 21.83
C ALA A 70 10.64 9.04 20.64
N ALA A 71 9.65 8.62 19.86
CA ALA A 71 9.88 7.84 18.65
C ALA A 71 10.71 8.64 17.63
N CYS A 72 10.35 9.89 17.36
CA CYS A 72 11.11 10.74 16.43
C CYS A 72 12.57 10.97 16.88
N ALA A 73 12.81 11.06 18.19
CA ALA A 73 14.15 11.28 18.74
C ALA A 73 15.06 10.05 18.68
N ASN A 74 14.47 8.84 18.78
CA ASN A 74 15.24 7.61 18.99
C ASN A 74 15.16 6.62 17.81
N PHE A 75 14.24 6.82 16.86
CA PHE A 75 14.03 5.88 15.78
C PHE A 75 15.16 5.96 14.75
N THR A 76 15.79 4.83 14.48
CA THR A 76 16.78 4.66 13.42
C THR A 76 16.55 3.33 12.72
N ILE A 77 16.83 3.28 11.44
CA ILE A 77 16.85 2.03 10.66
C ILE A 77 18.30 1.77 10.24
N ASP A 78 18.89 0.72 10.83
CA ASP A 78 20.19 0.25 10.37
C ASP A 78 20.04 -0.49 9.06
N VAL A 79 20.72 -0.02 8.02
CA VAL A 79 20.76 -0.67 6.71
C VAL A 79 22.08 -1.43 6.60
N PRO A 80 22.08 -2.77 6.66
CA PRO A 80 23.31 -3.53 6.51
C PRO A 80 23.83 -3.41 5.07
N ASP A 81 25.14 -3.58 4.84
CA ASP A 81 25.75 -3.52 3.50
C ASP A 81 25.08 -4.49 2.51
N HIS A 82 24.64 -5.63 3.03
CA HIS A 82 23.95 -6.66 2.28
C HIS A 82 22.63 -7.01 2.97
N PHE A 83 21.54 -6.73 2.32
CA PHE A 83 20.20 -7.11 2.74
C PHE A 83 19.43 -7.75 1.58
N ASN A 84 18.76 -8.86 1.86
CA ASN A 84 17.88 -9.52 0.91
C ASN A 84 16.64 -10.02 1.64
N PHE A 85 15.52 -9.36 1.38
CA PHE A 85 14.25 -9.64 2.05
C PHE A 85 13.86 -11.13 2.01
N GLY A 86 14.16 -11.85 0.91
CA GLY A 86 13.86 -13.27 0.78
C GLY A 86 14.63 -14.15 1.76
N TYR A 87 15.91 -13.84 1.99
CA TYR A 87 16.75 -14.60 2.92
C TYR A 87 16.65 -14.07 4.36
N ASP A 88 16.74 -12.75 4.50
CA ASP A 88 16.92 -12.14 5.82
C ASP A 88 15.58 -11.96 6.57
N VAL A 89 14.43 -12.09 5.87
CA VAL A 89 13.10 -12.05 6.48
C VAL A 89 12.37 -13.38 6.29
N ILE A 90 12.09 -13.81 5.06
CA ILE A 90 11.25 -14.99 4.80
C ILE A 90 11.92 -16.27 5.31
N ASP A 91 13.17 -16.50 4.90
CA ASP A 91 13.86 -17.73 5.28
C ASP A 91 14.15 -17.76 6.79
N ARG A 92 14.40 -16.60 7.41
CA ARG A 92 14.63 -16.51 8.84
C ARG A 92 13.38 -16.81 9.65
N TRP A 93 12.20 -16.27 9.29
CA TRP A 93 10.95 -16.65 9.94
C TRP A 93 10.68 -18.15 9.80
N ALA A 94 10.93 -18.72 8.61
CA ALA A 94 10.79 -20.15 8.35
C ALA A 94 11.71 -21.04 9.23
N GLU A 95 12.86 -20.51 9.65
CA GLU A 95 13.80 -21.19 10.56
C GLU A 95 13.39 -21.03 12.03
N THR A 96 12.90 -19.86 12.40
CA THR A 96 12.57 -19.51 13.79
C THR A 96 11.25 -20.12 14.23
N ASP A 97 10.21 -20.03 13.40
CA ASP A 97 8.88 -20.61 13.66
C ASP A 97 8.34 -21.29 12.40
N ARG A 98 8.47 -22.63 12.39
CA ARG A 98 8.09 -23.45 11.24
C ARG A 98 6.61 -23.42 10.89
N ASN A 99 5.75 -23.09 11.85
CA ASN A 99 4.30 -23.11 11.69
C ASN A 99 3.68 -21.72 11.59
N LYS A 100 4.52 -20.66 11.67
CA LYS A 100 4.04 -19.29 11.60
C LYS A 100 3.38 -19.01 10.27
N LEU A 101 2.10 -18.62 10.33
CA LEU A 101 1.35 -18.21 9.14
C LEU A 101 1.92 -16.90 8.60
N ALA A 102 2.13 -16.88 7.28
CA ALA A 102 2.54 -15.71 6.54
C ALA A 102 1.39 -15.11 5.70
N MET A 103 0.51 -15.97 5.17
CA MET A 103 -0.57 -15.54 4.30
C MET A 103 -1.78 -16.48 4.39
N ILE A 104 -2.98 -15.89 4.44
CA ILE A 104 -4.26 -16.54 4.16
C ILE A 104 -4.78 -15.95 2.87
N TRP A 105 -4.98 -16.80 1.86
CA TRP A 105 -5.53 -16.42 0.56
C TRP A 105 -6.92 -17.01 0.38
N VAL A 106 -7.85 -16.18 -0.09
CA VAL A 106 -9.23 -16.57 -0.35
C VAL A 106 -9.67 -15.99 -1.69
N ASP A 107 -10.35 -16.80 -2.53
CA ASP A 107 -10.96 -16.32 -3.77
C ASP A 107 -12.47 -16.02 -3.61
N GLN A 108 -13.09 -15.50 -4.67
CA GLN A 108 -14.54 -15.20 -4.69
C GLN A 108 -15.43 -16.46 -4.61
N ALA A 109 -14.92 -17.65 -4.94
CA ALA A 109 -15.63 -18.90 -4.78
C ALA A 109 -15.56 -19.46 -3.34
N GLY A 110 -14.77 -18.81 -2.48
CA GLY A 110 -14.55 -19.23 -1.09
C GLY A 110 -13.46 -20.30 -0.94
N ASN A 111 -12.70 -20.59 -1.98
CA ASN A 111 -11.53 -21.46 -1.85
C ASN A 111 -10.46 -20.76 -1.00
N GLU A 112 -9.93 -21.47 0.00
CA GLU A 112 -8.98 -20.96 0.96
C GLU A 112 -7.64 -21.71 0.85
N LYS A 113 -6.54 -20.97 0.93
CA LYS A 113 -5.18 -21.50 1.05
C LYS A 113 -4.42 -20.77 2.16
N LYS A 114 -3.74 -21.51 3.01
CA LYS A 114 -2.88 -20.98 4.07
C LYS A 114 -1.43 -21.30 3.78
N TYR A 115 -0.59 -20.29 3.90
CA TYR A 115 0.85 -20.44 3.69
C TYR A 115 1.60 -20.02 4.93
N THR A 116 2.49 -20.88 5.41
CA THR A 116 3.48 -20.53 6.43
C THR A 116 4.70 -19.85 5.78
N PHE A 117 5.54 -19.17 6.58
CA PHE A 117 6.83 -18.68 6.07
C PHE A 117 7.69 -19.82 5.51
N ARG A 118 7.58 -21.01 6.08
CA ARG A 118 8.26 -22.21 5.57
C ARG A 118 7.77 -22.57 4.15
N ASP A 119 6.47 -22.51 3.90
CA ASP A 119 5.91 -22.78 2.57
C ASP A 119 6.38 -21.72 1.57
N LEU A 120 6.36 -20.44 1.96
CA LEU A 120 6.90 -19.37 1.11
C LEU A 120 8.39 -19.56 0.80
N ARG A 121 9.19 -19.97 1.80
CA ARG A 121 10.61 -20.30 1.56
C ARG A 121 10.78 -21.39 0.52
N TYR A 122 10.06 -22.50 0.62
CA TYR A 122 10.19 -23.63 -0.29
C TYR A 122 9.70 -23.28 -1.69
N LEU A 123 8.52 -22.69 -1.79
CA LEU A 123 7.92 -22.32 -3.08
C LEU A 123 8.77 -21.26 -3.79
N SER A 124 9.25 -20.24 -3.08
CA SER A 124 10.12 -19.22 -3.68
C SER A 124 11.50 -19.77 -4.07
N ASN A 125 12.06 -20.74 -3.34
CA ASN A 125 13.29 -21.41 -3.74
C ASN A 125 13.09 -22.24 -5.01
N GLY A 126 11.96 -22.96 -5.11
CA GLY A 126 11.58 -23.68 -6.33
C GLY A 126 11.45 -22.75 -7.52
N ALA A 127 10.69 -21.66 -7.36
CA ALA A 127 10.53 -20.64 -8.41
C ALA A 127 11.87 -20.00 -8.80
N ALA A 128 12.75 -19.70 -7.84
CA ALA A 128 14.08 -19.14 -8.12
C ALA A 128 14.95 -20.11 -8.96
N ASN A 129 14.92 -21.41 -8.65
CA ASN A 129 15.65 -22.42 -9.44
C ASN A 129 15.11 -22.53 -10.87
N ILE A 130 13.78 -22.43 -11.05
CA ILE A 130 13.17 -22.40 -12.38
C ILE A 130 13.60 -21.14 -13.14
N LEU A 131 13.54 -19.97 -12.52
CA LEU A 131 14.00 -18.71 -13.14
C LEU A 131 15.48 -18.79 -13.55
N LEU A 132 16.35 -19.40 -12.73
CA LEU A 132 17.76 -19.66 -13.08
C LEU A 132 17.90 -20.59 -14.29
N LYS A 133 17.08 -21.66 -14.39
CA LYS A 133 17.03 -22.56 -15.55
C LYS A 133 16.72 -21.80 -16.85
N TYR A 134 15.85 -20.80 -16.78
CA TYR A 134 15.52 -19.91 -17.90
C TYR A 134 16.43 -18.67 -18.00
N GLY A 135 17.58 -18.69 -17.35
CA GLY A 135 18.66 -17.74 -17.54
C GLY A 135 18.53 -16.40 -16.86
N ILE A 136 17.58 -16.24 -15.92
CA ILE A 136 17.45 -15.02 -15.10
C ILE A 136 18.64 -14.92 -14.13
N LYS A 137 19.26 -13.75 -14.09
CA LYS A 137 20.45 -13.45 -13.29
C LYS A 137 20.22 -12.18 -12.46
N LYS A 138 21.11 -11.96 -11.49
CA LYS A 138 21.17 -10.68 -10.73
C LYS A 138 21.19 -9.50 -11.70
N GLY A 139 20.31 -8.53 -11.45
CA GLY A 139 20.17 -7.31 -12.25
C GLY A 139 19.29 -7.44 -13.49
N ASP A 140 18.90 -8.67 -13.92
CA ASP A 140 17.93 -8.85 -14.99
C ASP A 140 16.57 -8.30 -14.56
N ARG A 141 15.84 -7.70 -15.50
CA ARG A 141 14.55 -7.08 -15.24
C ARG A 141 13.41 -7.98 -15.70
N VAL A 142 12.43 -8.18 -14.81
CA VAL A 142 11.29 -9.08 -15.01
C VAL A 142 9.99 -8.33 -14.75
N MET A 143 9.08 -8.33 -15.72
CA MET A 143 7.74 -7.79 -15.55
C MET A 143 6.84 -8.85 -14.92
N LEU A 144 6.14 -8.48 -13.83
CA LEU A 144 5.23 -9.35 -13.10
C LEU A 144 3.81 -8.79 -13.19
N MET A 145 2.98 -9.35 -14.08
CA MET A 145 1.62 -8.91 -14.34
C MET A 145 0.63 -9.99 -13.91
N LEU A 146 0.43 -10.12 -12.61
CA LEU A 146 -0.43 -11.14 -12.01
C LEU A 146 -1.51 -10.51 -11.14
N PRO A 147 -2.71 -11.08 -11.10
CA PRO A 147 -3.72 -10.71 -10.12
C PRO A 147 -3.29 -11.15 -8.71
N ARG A 148 -4.22 -11.10 -7.75
CA ARG A 148 -3.94 -11.43 -6.34
C ARG A 148 -3.83 -12.95 -6.08
N VAL A 149 -3.12 -13.67 -6.94
CA VAL A 149 -2.83 -15.11 -6.79
C VAL A 149 -1.58 -15.34 -5.96
N PRO A 150 -1.47 -16.45 -5.20
CA PRO A 150 -0.31 -16.73 -4.36
C PRO A 150 1.03 -16.71 -5.10
N GLU A 151 1.03 -17.08 -6.36
CA GLU A 151 2.19 -17.10 -7.25
C GLU A 151 2.84 -15.70 -7.35
N TRP A 152 2.07 -14.61 -7.23
CA TRP A 152 2.64 -13.27 -7.23
C TRP A 152 3.68 -13.11 -6.10
N TRP A 153 3.33 -13.49 -4.87
CA TRP A 153 4.25 -13.42 -3.71
C TRP A 153 5.41 -14.37 -3.84
N ILE A 154 5.15 -15.59 -4.33
CA ILE A 154 6.18 -16.61 -4.55
C ILE A 154 7.23 -16.09 -5.52
N PHE A 155 6.82 -15.54 -6.67
CA PHE A 155 7.74 -15.02 -7.68
C PHE A 155 8.43 -13.73 -7.23
N VAL A 156 7.76 -12.84 -6.50
CA VAL A 156 8.41 -11.65 -5.92
C VAL A 156 9.55 -12.06 -5.00
N VAL A 157 9.32 -12.98 -4.06
CA VAL A 157 10.37 -13.46 -3.15
C VAL A 157 11.49 -14.18 -3.91
N ALA A 158 11.14 -14.97 -4.92
CA ALA A 158 12.12 -15.65 -5.77
C ALA A 158 13.03 -14.67 -6.52
N LEU A 159 12.46 -13.65 -7.15
CA LEU A 159 13.21 -12.60 -7.87
C LEU A 159 14.11 -11.80 -6.94
N ILE A 160 13.61 -11.45 -5.74
CA ILE A 160 14.42 -10.78 -4.71
C ILE A 160 15.60 -11.68 -4.29
N LYS A 161 15.38 -12.99 -4.06
CA LYS A 161 16.45 -13.93 -3.72
C LYS A 161 17.54 -13.99 -4.79
N LEU A 162 17.16 -13.90 -6.06
CA LEU A 162 18.09 -13.88 -7.19
C LEU A 162 18.80 -12.53 -7.36
N GLY A 163 18.32 -11.46 -6.71
CA GLY A 163 18.78 -10.10 -6.97
C GLY A 163 18.36 -9.61 -8.37
N ALA A 164 17.31 -10.19 -8.94
CA ALA A 164 16.69 -9.70 -10.16
C ALA A 164 15.76 -8.53 -9.84
N VAL A 165 15.59 -7.62 -10.80
CA VAL A 165 14.75 -6.42 -10.63
C VAL A 165 13.35 -6.74 -11.12
N PHE A 166 12.38 -6.80 -10.23
CA PHE A 166 11.00 -7.07 -10.63
C PHE A 166 10.19 -5.79 -10.80
N CYS A 167 9.21 -5.84 -11.70
CA CYS A 167 8.29 -4.74 -11.94
C CYS A 167 6.86 -5.23 -11.81
N PRO A 168 6.19 -4.94 -10.69
CA PRO A 168 4.77 -5.25 -10.55
C PRO A 168 3.94 -4.39 -11.52
N CYS A 169 3.04 -5.02 -12.24
CA CYS A 169 2.17 -4.34 -13.20
C CYS A 169 0.71 -4.76 -13.00
N PRO A 170 -0.24 -3.83 -13.09
CA PRO A 170 -1.65 -4.16 -13.00
C PRO A 170 -2.11 -4.97 -14.23
N THR A 171 -3.00 -5.93 -14.01
CA THR A 171 -3.54 -6.80 -15.07
C THR A 171 -4.45 -6.07 -16.07
N MET A 172 -4.87 -4.86 -15.74
CA MET A 172 -5.74 -4.03 -16.58
C MET A 172 -4.99 -3.25 -17.68
N LEU A 173 -3.67 -3.43 -17.80
CA LEU A 173 -2.88 -2.81 -18.87
C LEU A 173 -3.39 -3.24 -20.25
N THR A 174 -3.42 -2.28 -21.18
CA THR A 174 -3.65 -2.54 -22.59
C THR A 174 -2.38 -3.08 -23.27
N PRO A 175 -2.47 -3.73 -24.43
CA PRO A 175 -1.29 -4.15 -25.20
C PRO A 175 -0.32 -2.98 -25.45
N LYS A 176 -0.83 -1.77 -25.73
CA LYS A 176 -0.01 -0.57 -25.90
C LYS A 176 0.79 -0.23 -24.64
N ASP A 177 0.17 -0.30 -23.47
CA ASP A 177 0.82 -0.03 -22.20
C ASP A 177 1.88 -1.08 -21.87
N ILE A 178 1.59 -2.35 -22.18
CA ILE A 178 2.52 -3.48 -22.01
C ILE A 178 3.75 -3.26 -22.89
N LYS A 179 3.55 -2.99 -24.18
CA LYS A 179 4.64 -2.71 -25.13
C LYS A 179 5.56 -1.59 -24.62
N TYR A 180 4.97 -0.45 -24.24
CA TYR A 180 5.73 0.68 -23.72
C TYR A 180 6.58 0.27 -22.51
N ARG A 181 5.98 -0.39 -21.52
CA ARG A 181 6.67 -0.78 -20.28
C ARG A 181 7.76 -1.79 -20.53
N VAL A 182 7.50 -2.81 -21.38
CA VAL A 182 8.51 -3.83 -21.72
C VAL A 182 9.71 -3.19 -22.40
N GLN A 183 9.48 -2.27 -23.32
CA GLN A 183 10.57 -1.59 -24.04
C GLN A 183 11.32 -0.60 -23.14
N ALA A 184 10.61 0.28 -22.43
CA ALA A 184 11.21 1.27 -21.54
C ALA A 184 11.94 0.59 -20.35
N GLY A 185 11.32 -0.42 -19.74
CA GLY A 185 11.92 -1.19 -18.64
C GLY A 185 12.99 -2.17 -19.08
N LYS A 186 13.15 -2.43 -20.38
CA LYS A 186 14.11 -3.40 -20.94
C LYS A 186 13.94 -4.80 -20.30
N PHE A 187 12.67 -5.25 -20.16
CA PHE A 187 12.37 -6.52 -19.52
C PHE A 187 12.73 -7.70 -20.43
N ARG A 188 13.38 -8.71 -19.84
CA ARG A 188 13.75 -9.97 -20.50
C ARG A 188 12.66 -11.03 -20.38
N MET A 189 11.86 -10.96 -19.32
CA MET A 189 10.81 -11.92 -19.05
C MET A 189 9.54 -11.19 -18.65
N VAL A 190 8.39 -11.74 -19.08
CA VAL A 190 7.06 -11.40 -18.55
C VAL A 190 6.49 -12.64 -17.87
N ILE A 191 6.09 -12.50 -16.61
CA ILE A 191 5.38 -13.52 -15.84
C ILE A 191 3.93 -13.07 -15.72
N THR A 192 2.98 -13.88 -16.22
CA THR A 192 1.56 -13.58 -16.15
C THR A 192 0.71 -14.85 -16.01
N ASN A 193 -0.61 -14.73 -16.10
CA ASN A 193 -1.55 -15.84 -16.12
C ASN A 193 -2.23 -15.97 -17.49
N CYS A 194 -2.90 -17.09 -17.75
CA CYS A 194 -3.55 -17.37 -19.04
C CYS A 194 -4.54 -16.27 -19.47
N GLU A 195 -5.27 -15.69 -18.53
CA GLU A 195 -6.24 -14.62 -18.79
C GLU A 195 -5.61 -13.38 -19.45
N ASN A 196 -4.36 -13.07 -19.11
CA ASN A 196 -3.65 -11.88 -19.58
C ASN A 196 -2.62 -12.16 -20.68
N ALA A 197 -2.35 -13.43 -21.00
CA ALA A 197 -1.32 -13.84 -21.93
C ALA A 197 -1.53 -13.30 -23.37
N GLU A 198 -2.78 -13.24 -23.84
CA GLU A 198 -3.11 -12.74 -25.18
C GLU A 198 -2.63 -11.30 -25.40
N LYS A 199 -2.79 -10.43 -24.39
CA LYS A 199 -2.32 -9.03 -24.43
C LYS A 199 -0.81 -8.92 -24.61
N VAL A 200 -0.05 -9.90 -24.07
CA VAL A 200 1.40 -9.96 -24.19
C VAL A 200 1.79 -10.49 -25.57
N ASP A 201 1.11 -11.52 -26.07
CA ASP A 201 1.37 -12.08 -27.41
C ASP A 201 1.23 -11.04 -28.52
N GLU A 202 0.23 -10.14 -28.42
CA GLU A 202 0.02 -9.06 -29.39
C GLU A 202 1.26 -8.17 -29.57
N VAL A 203 2.11 -8.05 -28.55
CA VAL A 203 3.22 -7.09 -28.52
C VAL A 203 4.61 -7.73 -28.40
N ALA A 204 4.70 -9.02 -28.08
CA ALA A 204 5.96 -9.70 -27.80
C ALA A 204 6.95 -9.59 -28.97
N ASN A 205 6.49 -9.77 -30.22
CA ASN A 205 7.32 -9.65 -31.42
C ASN A 205 7.91 -8.24 -31.63
N ALA A 206 7.31 -7.22 -31.04
CA ALA A 206 7.81 -5.84 -31.10
C ALA A 206 8.75 -5.49 -29.93
N CYS A 207 9.08 -6.45 -29.07
CA CYS A 207 9.91 -6.28 -27.87
C CYS A 207 11.17 -7.18 -27.95
N PRO A 208 12.22 -6.78 -28.66
CA PRO A 208 13.36 -7.64 -29.01
C PRO A 208 14.19 -8.13 -27.82
N LEU A 209 14.08 -7.50 -26.64
CA LEU A 209 14.76 -7.96 -25.42
C LEU A 209 13.93 -8.98 -24.62
N LEU A 210 12.64 -9.13 -24.96
CA LEU A 210 11.75 -10.06 -24.29
C LEU A 210 11.98 -11.47 -24.85
N ASP A 211 12.74 -12.27 -24.13
CA ASP A 211 13.18 -13.60 -24.58
C ASP A 211 12.40 -14.76 -23.94
N THR A 212 11.67 -14.49 -22.83
CA THR A 212 10.93 -15.53 -22.12
C THR A 212 9.54 -15.05 -21.71
N LEU A 213 8.53 -15.82 -22.07
CA LEU A 213 7.14 -15.66 -21.64
C LEU A 213 6.76 -16.77 -20.67
N PHE A 214 6.24 -16.42 -19.50
CA PHE A 214 6.04 -17.36 -18.40
C PHE A 214 4.62 -17.31 -17.85
N LEU A 215 3.95 -18.46 -17.78
CA LEU A 215 2.60 -18.63 -17.22
C LEU A 215 2.66 -19.26 -15.83
N VAL A 216 1.91 -18.69 -14.91
CA VAL A 216 1.75 -19.27 -13.56
C VAL A 216 0.63 -20.33 -13.50
N ASP A 217 -0.24 -20.34 -14.51
CA ASP A 217 -1.38 -21.27 -14.64
C ASP A 217 -1.49 -21.76 -16.09
N GLY A 218 -2.01 -22.97 -16.29
CA GLY A 218 -2.33 -23.53 -17.59
C GLY A 218 -1.15 -23.66 -18.55
N GLU A 219 -1.48 -23.77 -19.85
CA GLU A 219 -0.54 -23.99 -20.95
C GLU A 219 -0.84 -23.08 -22.13
N ARG A 220 0.21 -22.59 -22.80
CA ARG A 220 0.09 -21.81 -24.04
C ARG A 220 1.33 -22.03 -24.91
N LYS A 221 1.12 -22.21 -26.22
CA LYS A 221 2.22 -22.40 -27.17
C LYS A 221 3.19 -21.22 -27.15
N GLY A 222 4.47 -21.50 -26.97
CA GLY A 222 5.53 -20.49 -26.90
C GLY A 222 5.73 -19.89 -25.50
N TRP A 223 5.00 -20.36 -24.51
CA TRP A 223 5.11 -19.98 -23.11
C TRP A 223 5.68 -21.11 -22.27
N VAL A 224 6.45 -20.75 -21.25
CA VAL A 224 6.85 -21.69 -20.18
C VAL A 224 5.70 -21.81 -19.21
N SER A 225 5.29 -23.04 -18.87
CA SER A 225 4.21 -23.31 -17.92
C SER A 225 4.79 -23.66 -16.55
N TYR A 226 4.47 -22.85 -15.53
CA TYR A 226 4.90 -23.10 -14.15
C TYR A 226 4.35 -24.41 -13.57
N PRO A 227 3.08 -24.80 -13.78
CA PRO A 227 2.56 -26.08 -13.33
C PRO A 227 3.35 -27.30 -13.86
N HIS A 228 3.95 -27.19 -15.06
CA HIS A 228 4.78 -28.26 -15.63
C HIS A 228 6.20 -28.29 -15.09
N GLU A 229 6.69 -27.15 -14.59
CA GLU A 229 8.02 -27.03 -14.01
C GLU A 229 8.05 -27.43 -12.52
N VAL A 230 6.87 -27.45 -11.86
CA VAL A 230 6.72 -27.83 -10.46
C VAL A 230 6.12 -29.23 -10.38
N GLU A 231 6.93 -30.23 -10.01
CA GLU A 231 6.41 -31.53 -9.59
C GLU A 231 5.63 -31.34 -8.28
N TYR A 232 4.29 -31.38 -8.34
CA TYR A 232 3.44 -31.35 -7.16
C TYR A 232 2.94 -32.77 -6.84
N PRO A 233 3.07 -33.29 -5.59
CA PRO A 233 3.85 -32.70 -4.49
C PRO A 233 5.31 -33.12 -4.57
N ALA A 234 6.20 -32.25 -4.98
CA ALA A 234 7.61 -32.50 -4.73
C ALA A 234 7.79 -32.74 -3.22
N PRO A 235 8.55 -33.75 -2.79
CA PRO A 235 8.90 -33.89 -1.40
C PRO A 235 9.55 -32.57 -0.98
N VAL A 236 9.00 -31.94 0.04
CA VAL A 236 9.33 -30.60 0.56
C VAL A 236 10.77 -30.50 1.11
N SER A 237 11.58 -31.55 0.86
CA SER A 237 12.95 -31.67 1.30
C SER A 237 13.90 -31.11 0.24
N HIS A 238 14.43 -29.91 0.50
CA HIS A 238 15.74 -29.48 -0.03
C HIS A 238 15.85 -28.62 -1.29
N HIS A 239 14.91 -27.77 -1.66
CA HIS A 239 15.21 -26.73 -2.62
C HIS A 239 16.07 -25.61 -1.99
N LYS A 240 17.37 -25.88 -1.81
CA LYS A 240 18.34 -24.80 -1.62
C LYS A 240 18.47 -24.08 -2.96
N VAL A 241 18.34 -22.76 -2.95
CA VAL A 241 18.75 -21.99 -4.14
C VAL A 241 20.25 -22.20 -4.31
N ASN A 242 20.66 -22.72 -5.47
CA ASN A 242 22.06 -23.00 -5.78
C ASN A 242 22.84 -21.71 -6.08
N MET A 243 22.67 -20.67 -5.26
CA MET A 243 23.44 -19.45 -5.37
C MET A 243 24.58 -19.43 -4.35
N PRO A 244 25.83 -19.19 -4.79
CA PRO A 244 26.94 -18.96 -3.87
C PRO A 244 26.61 -17.75 -2.98
N VAL A 245 26.87 -17.88 -1.68
CA VAL A 245 26.68 -16.82 -0.67
C VAL A 245 27.39 -15.50 -1.07
N ALA A 246 28.48 -15.58 -1.82
CA ALA A 246 29.22 -14.44 -2.35
C ALA A 246 28.45 -13.55 -3.37
N LYS A 247 27.25 -13.93 -3.78
CA LYS A 247 26.40 -13.15 -4.70
C LYS A 247 25.17 -12.54 -4.05
N LYS A 248 25.11 -12.39 -2.73
CA LYS A 248 24.04 -11.64 -2.06
C LYS A 248 23.95 -10.23 -2.62
N ALA A 249 22.74 -9.73 -2.81
CA ALA A 249 22.53 -8.35 -3.23
C ALA A 249 23.08 -7.39 -2.16
N LYS A 250 23.70 -6.29 -2.59
CA LYS A 250 23.95 -5.15 -1.71
C LYS A 250 22.62 -4.46 -1.43
N SER A 251 22.50 -3.82 -0.28
CA SER A 251 21.30 -3.05 0.05
C SER A 251 21.02 -1.92 -0.95
N THR A 252 22.04 -1.44 -1.63
CA THR A 252 21.97 -0.41 -2.68
C THR A 252 21.78 -0.96 -4.10
N ASP A 253 21.74 -2.30 -4.29
CA ASP A 253 21.46 -2.86 -5.61
C ASP A 253 19.99 -2.62 -5.99
N PRO A 254 19.69 -2.39 -7.29
CA PRO A 254 18.32 -2.32 -7.79
C PRO A 254 17.51 -3.56 -7.43
N MET A 255 16.28 -3.36 -6.92
CA MET A 255 15.38 -4.45 -6.53
C MET A 255 14.06 -4.41 -7.28
N MET A 256 13.47 -3.22 -7.42
CA MET A 256 12.10 -3.09 -7.92
C MET A 256 11.92 -1.81 -8.72
N ILE A 257 11.07 -1.88 -9.76
CA ILE A 257 10.65 -0.72 -10.56
C ILE A 257 9.13 -0.62 -10.50
N TYR A 258 8.61 0.59 -10.19
CA TYR A 258 7.21 0.91 -10.42
C TYR A 258 7.05 1.93 -11.54
N PHE A 259 6.02 1.75 -12.36
CA PHE A 259 5.59 2.78 -13.30
C PHE A 259 4.53 3.67 -12.65
N THR A 260 4.78 4.98 -12.62
CA THR A 260 3.80 5.97 -12.14
C THR A 260 3.15 6.67 -13.31
N SER A 261 1.89 7.05 -13.17
CA SER A 261 1.22 7.92 -14.13
C SER A 261 1.86 9.31 -14.06
N GLY A 262 2.64 9.67 -15.06
CA GLY A 262 3.07 11.06 -15.24
C GLY A 262 1.85 11.96 -15.51
N THR A 263 1.84 13.17 -14.96
CA THR A 263 0.80 14.17 -15.22
C THR A 263 0.90 14.76 -16.65
N THR A 264 2.02 14.55 -17.32
CA THR A 264 2.37 15.23 -18.58
C THR A 264 2.79 14.31 -19.73
N GLY A 265 2.70 12.97 -19.60
CA GLY A 265 3.16 12.08 -20.67
C GLY A 265 3.28 10.63 -20.28
N GLU A 266 4.33 9.97 -20.76
CA GLU A 266 4.62 8.56 -20.51
C GLU A 266 4.92 8.30 -19.04
N ALA A 267 4.59 7.09 -18.58
CA ALA A 267 4.78 6.70 -17.18
C ALA A 267 6.26 6.69 -16.79
N LYS A 268 6.61 7.33 -15.66
CA LYS A 268 7.98 7.35 -15.12
C LYS A 268 8.30 6.04 -14.42
N MET A 269 9.55 5.60 -14.50
CA MET A 269 10.05 4.41 -13.79
C MET A 269 10.68 4.80 -12.47
N VAL A 270 10.03 4.48 -11.36
CA VAL A 270 10.52 4.69 -9.99
C VAL A 270 11.34 3.49 -9.57
N LEU A 271 12.63 3.69 -9.34
CA LEU A 271 13.57 2.63 -8.95
C LEU A 271 13.73 2.57 -7.43
N HIS A 272 13.51 1.39 -6.86
CA HIS A 272 13.83 1.07 -5.47
C HIS A 272 14.94 0.03 -5.38
N ASP A 273 15.78 0.15 -4.35
CA ASP A 273 16.85 -0.78 -4.03
C ASP A 273 16.43 -1.79 -2.94
N HIS A 274 17.35 -2.68 -2.57
CA HIS A 274 17.10 -3.70 -1.56
C HIS A 274 16.90 -3.14 -0.14
N SER A 275 17.16 -1.86 0.13
CA SER A 275 16.87 -1.23 1.43
C SER A 275 15.39 -0.82 1.57
N TYR A 276 14.65 -0.69 0.47
CA TYR A 276 13.26 -0.25 0.45
C TYR A 276 12.33 -1.03 1.40
N PRO A 277 12.40 -2.38 1.49
CA PRO A 277 11.60 -3.13 2.45
C PRO A 277 11.78 -2.68 3.91
N LEU A 278 12.99 -2.25 4.29
CA LEU A 278 13.29 -1.78 5.65
C LEU A 278 12.54 -0.47 5.97
N GLY A 279 12.38 0.42 4.99
CA GLY A 279 11.57 1.63 5.15
C GLY A 279 10.11 1.32 5.51
N HIS A 280 9.59 0.17 5.11
CA HIS A 280 8.22 -0.25 5.44
C HIS A 280 8.04 -0.71 6.90
N ILE A 281 9.08 -0.74 7.71
CA ILE A 281 8.94 -0.85 9.18
C ILE A 281 8.08 0.31 9.68
N ILE A 282 8.32 1.53 9.18
CA ILE A 282 7.51 2.71 9.51
C ILE A 282 6.05 2.50 9.08
N THR A 283 5.85 2.06 7.85
CA THR A 283 4.51 1.86 7.29
C THR A 283 3.71 0.82 8.07
N ALA A 284 4.29 -0.35 8.33
CA ALA A 284 3.58 -1.45 8.97
C ALA A 284 3.54 -1.33 10.49
N SER A 285 4.72 -1.19 11.14
CA SER A 285 4.76 -1.26 12.60
C SER A 285 4.35 0.05 13.28
N LEU A 286 4.65 1.21 12.68
CA LEU A 286 4.33 2.48 13.34
C LEU A 286 2.97 3.03 12.91
N TRP A 287 2.66 3.04 11.60
CA TRP A 287 1.42 3.64 11.10
C TRP A 287 0.26 2.64 11.03
N GLN A 288 0.46 1.45 10.44
CA GLN A 288 -0.59 0.40 10.39
C GLN A 288 -0.69 -0.40 11.69
N ASP A 289 0.18 -0.11 12.64
CA ASP A 289 0.20 -0.70 13.98
C ASP A 289 0.25 -2.23 13.98
N VAL A 290 0.95 -2.81 12.99
CA VAL A 290 1.00 -4.25 12.77
C VAL A 290 2.03 -4.90 13.70
N THR A 291 1.62 -5.97 14.37
CA THR A 291 2.43 -6.82 15.23
C THR A 291 2.53 -8.26 14.69
N ALA A 292 3.38 -9.08 15.30
CA ALA A 292 3.57 -10.48 14.89
C ALA A 292 2.33 -11.38 15.06
N THR A 293 1.33 -10.94 15.81
CA THR A 293 0.09 -11.69 16.09
C THR A 293 -1.08 -11.26 15.22
N ASP A 294 -0.89 -10.23 14.40
CA ASP A 294 -1.99 -9.66 13.60
C ASP A 294 -2.30 -10.47 12.34
N LEU A 295 -3.57 -10.45 11.97
CA LEU A 295 -4.04 -10.73 10.63
C LEU A 295 -4.33 -9.40 9.93
N HIS A 296 -3.42 -8.99 9.05
CA HIS A 296 -3.49 -7.71 8.37
C HIS A 296 -4.13 -7.81 6.98
N LEU A 297 -5.15 -7.00 6.74
CA LEU A 297 -5.77 -6.85 5.43
C LEU A 297 -5.46 -5.48 4.83
N THR A 298 -4.72 -5.43 3.75
CA THR A 298 -4.66 -4.23 2.88
C THR A 298 -5.43 -4.49 1.60
N PHE A 299 -6.41 -3.62 1.29
CA PHE A 299 -7.13 -3.68 0.02
C PHE A 299 -6.36 -2.92 -1.07
N SER A 300 -5.65 -3.65 -1.91
CA SER A 300 -4.88 -3.12 -3.03
C SER A 300 -4.68 -4.18 -4.11
N ASP A 301 -4.51 -3.75 -5.35
CA ASP A 301 -4.04 -4.59 -6.44
C ASP A 301 -2.53 -4.80 -6.38
N THR A 302 -2.05 -5.91 -6.92
CA THR A 302 -0.65 -6.33 -6.90
C THR A 302 0.27 -5.47 -7.75
N GLY A 303 -0.27 -4.79 -8.76
CA GLY A 303 0.48 -3.91 -9.66
C GLY A 303 0.74 -2.50 -9.13
N TRP A 304 0.30 -2.18 -7.90
CA TRP A 304 0.43 -0.84 -7.32
C TRP A 304 1.34 -0.81 -6.10
N ALA A 305 2.01 0.33 -5.89
CA ALA A 305 2.90 0.52 -4.74
C ALA A 305 2.20 0.29 -3.39
N LYS A 306 0.89 0.51 -3.29
CA LYS A 306 0.11 0.20 -2.07
C LYS A 306 0.16 -1.29 -1.70
N CYS A 307 0.43 -2.20 -2.64
CA CYS A 307 0.68 -3.60 -2.34
C CYS A 307 1.98 -3.77 -1.54
N ALA A 308 3.05 -3.06 -1.90
CA ALA A 308 4.29 -3.04 -1.13
C ALA A 308 4.10 -2.47 0.28
N TRP A 309 3.20 -1.49 0.43
CA TRP A 309 2.91 -0.85 1.70
C TRP A 309 2.16 -1.74 2.69
N GLY A 310 1.35 -2.69 2.21
CA GLY A 310 0.45 -3.40 3.11
C GLY A 310 0.28 -4.90 2.86
N LYS A 311 1.00 -5.49 1.92
CA LYS A 311 0.79 -6.90 1.58
C LYS A 311 2.07 -7.71 1.46
N ILE A 312 3.22 -7.20 1.92
CA ILE A 312 4.46 -7.98 1.79
C ILE A 312 5.55 -7.51 2.78
N PHE A 313 6.12 -6.31 2.60
CA PHE A 313 7.40 -5.98 3.22
C PHE A 313 7.31 -5.79 4.74
N GLY A 314 6.75 -4.68 5.18
CA GLY A 314 6.72 -4.35 6.59
C GLY A 314 5.91 -5.35 7.42
N GLN A 315 4.81 -5.90 6.87
CA GLN A 315 3.98 -6.89 7.53
C GLN A 315 4.76 -8.18 7.81
N TRP A 316 5.53 -8.66 6.83
CA TRP A 316 6.35 -9.85 7.01
C TRP A 316 7.64 -9.59 7.80
N ILE A 317 8.18 -8.36 7.79
CA ILE A 317 9.23 -7.96 8.73
C ILE A 317 8.72 -8.06 10.16
N ALA A 318 7.52 -7.54 10.44
CA ALA A 318 6.85 -7.67 11.75
C ALA A 318 6.46 -9.12 12.09
N GLY A 319 6.42 -10.01 11.10
CA GLY A 319 5.99 -11.39 11.25
C GLY A 319 4.48 -11.57 11.31
N ALA A 320 3.70 -10.62 10.83
CA ALA A 320 2.25 -10.71 10.72
C ALA A 320 1.81 -11.66 9.61
N CYS A 321 0.61 -12.20 9.74
CA CYS A 321 -0.08 -12.88 8.66
C CYS A 321 -0.80 -11.86 7.79
N ILE A 322 -0.65 -11.91 6.46
CA ILE A 322 -1.44 -11.08 5.55
C ILE A 322 -2.69 -11.85 5.08
N PHE A 323 -3.82 -11.15 5.06
CA PHE A 323 -5.05 -11.65 4.44
C PHE A 323 -5.15 -11.14 3.00
N VAL A 324 -5.30 -12.06 2.05
CA VAL A 324 -5.40 -11.75 0.62
C VAL A 324 -6.73 -12.22 0.08
N TYR A 325 -7.57 -11.28 -0.34
CA TYR A 325 -8.80 -11.59 -1.06
C TYR A 325 -8.58 -11.41 -2.56
N ASP A 326 -8.67 -12.52 -3.33
CA ASP A 326 -8.54 -12.51 -4.79
C ASP A 326 -9.88 -12.20 -5.44
N ILE A 327 -10.18 -10.93 -5.51
CA ILE A 327 -11.37 -10.43 -6.20
C ILE A 327 -11.09 -10.22 -7.69
N ARG A 328 -12.01 -10.64 -8.52
CA ARG A 328 -12.01 -10.45 -9.96
C ARG A 328 -13.20 -9.56 -10.36
N GLY A 329 -12.96 -8.57 -11.21
CA GLY A 329 -14.00 -7.65 -11.66
C GLY A 329 -14.31 -6.52 -10.68
N LYS A 330 -15.58 -6.11 -10.64
CA LYS A 330 -16.04 -4.99 -9.80
C LYS A 330 -16.12 -5.39 -8.33
N PHE A 331 -15.58 -4.56 -7.46
CA PHE A 331 -15.65 -4.72 -6.02
C PHE A 331 -16.97 -4.21 -5.45
N GLY A 332 -17.53 -4.93 -4.49
CA GLY A 332 -18.68 -4.53 -3.68
C GLY A 332 -18.39 -4.59 -2.17
N ALA A 333 -18.95 -3.65 -1.41
CA ALA A 333 -18.79 -3.61 0.05
C ALA A 333 -19.29 -4.89 0.73
N THR A 334 -20.36 -5.48 0.19
CA THR A 334 -20.99 -6.71 0.68
C THR A 334 -20.10 -7.94 0.63
N GLU A 335 -19.01 -7.90 -0.13
CA GLU A 335 -18.06 -9.01 -0.22
C GLU A 335 -16.97 -8.93 0.85
N LEU A 336 -16.55 -7.72 1.22
CA LEU A 336 -15.38 -7.52 2.10
C LEU A 336 -15.74 -7.53 3.58
N LEU A 337 -16.85 -6.89 3.97
CA LEU A 337 -17.27 -6.81 5.38
C LEU A 337 -17.47 -8.18 6.04
N PRO A 338 -18.17 -9.16 5.38
CA PRO A 338 -18.28 -10.51 5.91
C PRO A 338 -16.93 -11.23 6.06
N LEU A 339 -15.93 -10.90 5.24
CA LEU A 339 -14.61 -11.51 5.32
C LEU A 339 -13.81 -10.92 6.48
N ILE A 340 -13.94 -9.61 6.75
CA ILE A 340 -13.31 -8.96 7.92
C ILE A 340 -13.81 -9.63 9.20
N GLU A 341 -15.12 -9.83 9.35
CA GLU A 341 -15.74 -10.53 10.47
C GLU A 341 -15.32 -12.00 10.53
N LYS A 342 -15.55 -12.77 9.45
CA LYS A 342 -15.31 -14.21 9.41
C LYS A 342 -13.89 -14.63 9.75
N TYR A 343 -12.92 -13.85 9.29
CA TYR A 343 -11.50 -14.15 9.49
C TYR A 343 -10.88 -13.42 10.68
N GLU A 344 -11.68 -12.65 11.44
CA GLU A 344 -11.22 -11.91 12.61
C GLU A 344 -10.02 -11.01 12.26
N VAL A 345 -10.16 -10.24 11.15
CA VAL A 345 -9.10 -9.32 10.69
C VAL A 345 -8.83 -8.28 11.77
N THR A 346 -7.59 -8.16 12.19
CA THR A 346 -7.20 -7.29 13.31
C THR A 346 -6.79 -5.89 12.89
N THR A 347 -6.17 -5.76 11.72
CA THR A 347 -5.75 -4.45 11.17
C THR A 347 -6.14 -4.33 9.70
N PHE A 348 -6.71 -3.17 9.33
CA PHE A 348 -7.25 -2.95 7.99
C PHE A 348 -6.73 -1.67 7.35
N CYS A 349 -6.22 -1.76 6.13
CA CYS A 349 -5.80 -0.61 5.33
C CYS A 349 -6.47 -0.63 3.96
N ALA A 350 -7.15 0.45 3.61
CA ALA A 350 -7.80 0.58 2.31
C ALA A 350 -7.67 2.01 1.74
N PRO A 351 -7.78 2.20 0.42
CA PRO A 351 -7.87 3.55 -0.13
C PRO A 351 -9.21 4.20 0.20
N PRO A 352 -9.31 5.54 0.19
CA PRO A 352 -10.54 6.29 0.41
C PRO A 352 -11.73 5.80 -0.40
N THR A 353 -11.49 5.43 -1.65
CA THR A 353 -12.54 4.89 -2.55
C THR A 353 -13.23 3.66 -1.96
N VAL A 354 -12.46 2.76 -1.34
CA VAL A 354 -13.00 1.54 -0.71
C VAL A 354 -13.80 1.90 0.54
N TYR A 355 -13.29 2.77 1.42
CA TYR A 355 -14.03 3.22 2.60
C TYR A 355 -15.35 3.91 2.23
N ARG A 356 -15.34 4.77 1.19
CA ARG A 356 -16.58 5.39 0.67
C ARG A 356 -17.63 4.36 0.24
N MET A 357 -17.21 3.20 -0.24
CA MET A 357 -18.14 2.11 -0.60
C MET A 357 -18.59 1.31 0.63
N LEU A 358 -17.66 1.06 1.58
CA LEU A 358 -17.97 0.29 2.79
C LEU A 358 -18.98 0.99 3.68
N ILE A 359 -18.88 2.32 3.86
CA ILE A 359 -19.83 3.10 4.68
C ILE A 359 -21.25 3.21 4.10
N LEU A 360 -21.48 2.75 2.87
CA LEU A 360 -22.83 2.65 2.30
C LEU A 360 -23.58 1.40 2.77
N ALA A 361 -22.87 0.44 3.34
CA ALA A 361 -23.46 -0.74 3.95
C ALA A 361 -23.95 -0.44 5.38
N ASP A 362 -24.87 -1.25 5.86
CA ASP A 362 -25.32 -1.23 7.25
C ASP A 362 -24.26 -1.92 8.13
N LEU A 363 -23.36 -1.10 8.71
CA LEU A 363 -22.21 -1.58 9.47
C LEU A 363 -22.60 -2.29 10.77
N ASP A 364 -23.76 -1.98 11.35
CA ASP A 364 -24.28 -2.59 12.57
C ASP A 364 -24.58 -4.09 12.41
N LYS A 365 -24.60 -4.59 11.17
CA LYS A 365 -24.84 -6.02 10.87
C LYS A 365 -23.59 -6.89 11.00
N PHE A 366 -22.43 -6.29 11.23
CA PHE A 366 -21.15 -6.99 11.27
C PHE A 366 -20.49 -6.84 12.62
N ASP A 367 -19.73 -7.85 13.03
CA ASP A 367 -18.96 -7.84 14.26
C ASP A 367 -17.49 -7.43 13.97
N PHE A 368 -17.11 -6.26 14.47
CA PHE A 368 -15.76 -5.70 14.32
C PHE A 368 -14.92 -5.75 15.61
N ARG A 369 -15.29 -6.61 16.57
CA ARG A 369 -14.60 -6.68 17.88
C ARG A 369 -13.11 -6.97 17.79
N ASP A 370 -12.67 -7.70 16.77
CA ASP A 370 -11.27 -8.06 16.56
C ASP A 370 -10.50 -6.99 15.78
N LEU A 371 -11.22 -6.11 15.06
CA LEU A 371 -10.64 -5.02 14.28
C LEU A 371 -10.18 -3.90 15.22
N ARG A 372 -8.87 -3.79 15.44
CA ARG A 372 -8.28 -2.86 16.39
C ARG A 372 -7.67 -1.60 15.78
N HIS A 373 -7.37 -1.60 14.48
CA HIS A 373 -6.73 -0.47 13.82
C HIS A 373 -7.08 -0.38 12.33
N CYS A 374 -7.42 0.83 11.88
CA CYS A 374 -7.80 1.10 10.50
C CYS A 374 -6.99 2.25 9.92
N CYS A 375 -6.50 2.08 8.68
CA CYS A 375 -5.69 3.07 7.98
C CYS A 375 -6.20 3.38 6.58
N SER A 376 -5.93 4.61 6.12
CA SER A 376 -6.17 5.01 4.74
C SER A 376 -5.03 5.85 4.18
N ALA A 377 -4.67 5.62 2.92
CA ALA A 377 -3.70 6.41 2.18
C ALA A 377 -3.94 6.35 0.66
N GLY A 378 -3.29 7.25 -0.07
CA GLY A 378 -3.27 7.28 -1.52
C GLY A 378 -4.09 8.40 -2.13
N GLU A 379 -5.06 8.91 -1.39
CA GLU A 379 -5.86 10.11 -1.65
C GLU A 379 -6.21 10.72 -0.30
N PRO A 380 -6.57 12.00 -0.22
CA PRO A 380 -7.17 12.54 1.00
C PRO A 380 -8.52 11.87 1.30
N LEU A 381 -8.77 11.57 2.56
CA LEU A 381 -10.02 10.99 3.01
C LEU A 381 -10.95 12.07 3.58
N ASN A 382 -12.21 12.04 3.18
CA ASN A 382 -13.21 12.96 3.70
C ASN A 382 -13.48 12.68 5.19
N PRO A 383 -13.47 13.71 6.08
CA PRO A 383 -13.76 13.55 7.50
C PRO A 383 -15.10 12.85 7.79
N GLU A 384 -16.12 13.07 6.97
CA GLU A 384 -17.42 12.42 7.12
C GLU A 384 -17.34 10.89 6.93
N VAL A 385 -16.50 10.41 6.01
CA VAL A 385 -16.26 8.98 5.83
C VAL A 385 -15.61 8.38 7.08
N ILE A 386 -14.65 9.11 7.67
CA ILE A 386 -13.99 8.70 8.92
C ILE A 386 -15.02 8.60 10.05
N ARG A 387 -15.89 9.63 10.18
CA ARG A 387 -16.93 9.66 11.21
C ARG A 387 -17.90 8.50 11.09
N VAL A 388 -18.48 8.29 9.91
CA VAL A 388 -19.45 7.19 9.67
C VAL A 388 -18.83 5.82 9.92
N TRP A 389 -17.59 5.62 9.49
CA TRP A 389 -16.87 4.38 9.76
C TRP A 389 -16.64 4.16 11.27
N GLN A 390 -16.20 5.21 11.97
CA GLN A 390 -15.95 5.14 13.41
C GLN A 390 -17.24 4.91 14.21
N ASP A 391 -18.35 5.55 13.82
CA ASP A 391 -19.65 5.34 14.45
C ASP A 391 -20.12 3.88 14.32
N GLY A 392 -19.91 3.26 13.13
CA GLY A 392 -20.37 1.90 12.87
C GLY A 392 -19.42 0.79 13.33
N THR A 393 -18.11 1.07 13.45
CA THR A 393 -17.11 0.02 13.79
C THR A 393 -16.44 0.25 15.15
N GLY A 394 -16.57 1.43 15.74
CA GLY A 394 -15.83 1.86 16.91
C GLY A 394 -14.37 2.23 16.64
N GLN A 395 -13.86 2.09 15.41
CA GLN A 395 -12.46 2.31 15.06
C GLN A 395 -12.28 3.56 14.19
N PRO A 396 -11.42 4.52 14.57
CA PRO A 396 -11.07 5.64 13.69
C PRO A 396 -10.22 5.17 12.51
N ILE A 397 -10.19 5.96 11.43
CA ILE A 397 -9.30 5.72 10.29
C ILE A 397 -8.10 6.65 10.40
N TYR A 398 -6.91 6.11 10.55
CA TYR A 398 -5.66 6.84 10.61
C TYR A 398 -5.12 7.11 9.20
N GLU A 399 -5.01 8.39 8.84
CA GLU A 399 -4.54 8.78 7.51
C GLU A 399 -3.01 8.73 7.42
N GLY A 400 -2.50 8.34 6.25
CA GLY A 400 -1.09 8.34 5.91
C GLY A 400 -0.84 8.88 4.51
N TYR A 401 0.25 9.59 4.36
CA TYR A 401 0.70 10.17 3.10
C TYR A 401 2.05 9.60 2.69
N GLY A 402 2.17 9.41 1.41
CA GLY A 402 3.38 9.06 0.67
C GLY A 402 3.03 8.78 -0.77
N GLN A 403 4.04 8.43 -1.52
CA GLN A 403 3.96 8.24 -2.97
C GLN A 403 4.52 6.88 -3.37
N THR A 404 4.53 6.57 -4.67
CA THR A 404 5.27 5.42 -5.18
C THR A 404 6.77 5.57 -4.91
N GLU A 405 7.24 6.79 -4.87
CA GLU A 405 8.61 7.23 -4.62
C GLU A 405 9.03 7.07 -3.15
N THR A 406 8.10 6.89 -2.23
CA THR A 406 8.34 6.84 -0.78
C THR A 406 7.67 5.65 -0.12
N VAL A 407 7.95 5.44 1.15
CA VAL A 407 7.06 4.73 2.09
C VAL A 407 6.10 5.73 2.73
N CYS A 408 5.34 5.36 3.76
CA CYS A 408 4.53 6.29 4.54
C CYS A 408 5.44 7.31 5.25
N CYS A 409 5.49 8.54 4.75
CA CYS A 409 6.43 9.58 5.23
C CYS A 409 5.78 10.66 6.10
N ILE A 410 4.45 10.78 6.07
CA ILE A 410 3.64 11.61 6.96
C ILE A 410 2.43 10.78 7.36
N ALA A 411 2.09 10.71 8.64
CA ALA A 411 0.93 9.96 9.09
C ALA A 411 0.36 10.44 10.42
N THR A 412 -0.89 10.10 10.67
CA THR A 412 -1.47 10.09 12.01
C THR A 412 -1.13 8.75 12.65
N PHE A 413 -0.33 8.76 13.72
CA PHE A 413 0.07 7.56 14.44
C PHE A 413 -0.88 7.29 15.62
N PRO A 414 -0.99 6.02 16.12
CA PRO A 414 -1.92 5.65 17.18
C PRO A 414 -1.83 6.50 18.46
N CYS A 415 -0.61 6.94 18.83
CA CYS A 415 -0.37 7.77 20.02
C CYS A 415 -0.71 9.25 19.84
N MET A 416 -1.09 9.68 18.64
CA MET A 416 -1.34 11.08 18.33
C MET A 416 -2.82 11.44 18.48
N LYS A 417 -3.09 12.72 18.75
CA LYS A 417 -4.46 13.24 18.66
C LYS A 417 -4.97 13.09 17.23
N HIS A 418 -6.08 12.41 17.07
CA HIS A 418 -6.71 12.25 15.76
C HIS A 418 -7.31 13.58 15.27
N LYS A 419 -6.89 14.01 14.07
CA LYS A 419 -7.42 15.19 13.37
C LYS A 419 -7.94 14.75 11.99
N PRO A 420 -9.22 14.39 11.86
CA PRO A 420 -9.79 13.88 10.60
C PRO A 420 -9.54 14.82 9.41
N GLY A 421 -9.08 14.28 8.29
CA GLY A 421 -8.72 15.04 7.09
C GLY A 421 -7.28 15.58 7.07
N SER A 422 -6.53 15.43 8.17
CA SER A 422 -5.10 15.72 8.20
C SER A 422 -4.29 14.51 7.76
N MET A 423 -3.20 14.73 7.03
CA MET A 423 -2.22 13.69 6.74
C MET A 423 -1.44 13.23 7.99
N GLY A 424 -1.52 13.96 9.11
CA GLY A 424 -0.73 13.73 10.32
C GLY A 424 0.58 14.52 10.37
N ARG A 425 1.59 13.96 11.04
CA ARG A 425 2.92 14.57 11.24
C ARG A 425 3.99 13.72 10.52
N PRO A 426 5.20 14.26 10.25
CA PRO A 426 6.30 13.51 9.64
C PRO A 426 6.57 12.20 10.37
N ALA A 427 6.83 11.14 9.63
CA ALA A 427 7.17 9.85 10.22
C ALA A 427 8.55 9.88 10.89
N PRO A 428 8.79 9.11 11.96
CA PRO A 428 10.11 8.98 12.55
C PRO A 428 11.17 8.63 11.49
N GLY A 429 12.31 9.36 11.52
CA GLY A 429 13.38 9.23 10.53
C GLY A 429 13.15 9.97 9.19
N TRP A 430 12.02 10.68 9.04
CA TRP A 430 11.72 11.52 7.88
C TRP A 430 11.69 13.00 8.26
N HIS A 431 12.58 13.78 7.68
CA HIS A 431 12.60 15.24 7.85
C HIS A 431 11.83 15.87 6.68
N VAL A 432 10.63 16.34 6.98
CA VAL A 432 9.71 16.91 5.98
C VAL A 432 9.45 18.37 6.31
N GLU A 433 9.64 19.23 5.33
CA GLU A 433 9.44 20.68 5.41
C GLU A 433 8.45 21.13 4.34
N LEU A 434 7.94 22.35 4.49
CA LEU A 434 7.17 23.04 3.47
C LEU A 434 8.00 24.21 2.92
N HIS A 435 8.17 24.25 1.61
CA HIS A 435 8.96 25.28 0.94
C HIS A 435 8.12 26.13 -0.01
N ASP A 436 8.46 27.40 -0.13
CA ASP A 436 7.92 28.29 -1.16
C ASP A 436 8.45 27.92 -2.57
N ASP A 437 8.08 28.73 -3.55
CA ASP A 437 8.51 28.48 -4.94
C ASP A 437 10.02 28.76 -5.14
N ASP A 438 10.66 29.53 -4.25
CA ASP A 438 12.10 29.84 -4.23
C ASP A 438 12.92 28.80 -3.44
N GLY A 439 12.25 27.80 -2.81
CA GLY A 439 12.90 26.74 -2.05
C GLY A 439 13.25 27.12 -0.61
N LYS A 440 12.65 28.17 -0.06
CA LYS A 440 12.80 28.57 1.35
C LYS A 440 11.72 27.92 2.18
N ALA A 441 12.06 27.49 3.38
CA ALA A 441 11.08 26.98 4.34
C ALA A 441 10.05 28.05 4.69
N VAL A 442 8.75 27.65 4.69
CA VAL A 442 7.62 28.50 5.10
C VAL A 442 7.21 28.23 6.55
N GLY A 443 6.54 29.19 7.15
CA GLY A 443 6.04 29.09 8.52
C GLY A 443 4.78 28.25 8.69
N ARG A 444 4.38 28.06 9.95
CA ARG A 444 3.09 27.44 10.29
C ARG A 444 1.94 28.30 9.78
N GLY A 445 0.89 27.65 9.29
CA GLY A 445 -0.26 28.29 8.65
C GLY A 445 -0.05 28.67 7.19
N GLU A 446 1.18 28.69 6.69
CA GLU A 446 1.51 29.02 5.31
C GLU A 446 1.49 27.77 4.41
N GLU A 447 1.21 28.00 3.14
CA GLU A 447 1.19 26.94 2.10
C GLU A 447 2.59 26.79 1.50
N GLY A 448 3.03 25.52 1.34
CA GLY A 448 4.31 25.21 0.72
C GLY A 448 4.30 23.90 -0.05
N ARG A 449 5.33 23.70 -0.86
CA ARG A 449 5.64 22.42 -1.49
C ARG A 449 6.22 21.48 -0.46
N ILE A 450 5.75 20.23 -0.43
CA ILE A 450 6.29 19.21 0.46
C ILE A 450 7.70 18.86 -0.02
N ALA A 451 8.69 19.13 0.84
CA ALA A 451 10.11 18.90 0.62
C ALA A 451 10.63 17.90 1.65
N ILE A 452 11.27 16.83 1.20
CA ILE A 452 11.85 15.77 2.02
C ILE A 452 13.36 15.93 2.02
N SER A 453 13.97 16.12 3.18
CA SER A 453 15.42 16.27 3.33
C SER A 453 16.17 15.01 2.88
N LEU A 454 17.27 15.21 2.18
CA LEU A 454 18.22 14.15 1.78
C LEU A 454 19.41 14.05 2.74
N ASN A 455 19.41 14.78 3.83
CA ASN A 455 20.50 14.77 4.82
C ASN A 455 19.95 14.63 6.26
N PRO A 456 19.95 13.40 6.80
CA PRO A 456 20.26 12.13 6.12
C PRO A 456 19.14 11.74 5.13
N ARG A 457 19.50 10.99 4.08
CA ARG A 457 18.54 10.44 3.14
C ARG A 457 17.69 9.36 3.86
N PRO A 458 16.35 9.49 3.88
CA PRO A 458 15.52 8.52 4.59
C PRO A 458 15.51 7.17 3.89
N VAL A 459 15.50 6.09 4.69
CA VAL A 459 15.34 4.72 4.19
C VAL A 459 13.93 4.55 3.64
N GLY A 460 13.82 3.99 2.43
CA GLY A 460 12.53 3.84 1.74
C GLY A 460 12.20 4.97 0.76
N LEU A 461 13.02 6.01 0.67
CA LEU A 461 12.97 6.94 -0.46
C LEU A 461 13.56 6.29 -1.71
N PHE A 462 12.87 6.36 -2.84
CA PHE A 462 13.30 5.78 -4.12
C PHE A 462 14.70 6.27 -4.54
N VAL A 463 15.40 5.48 -5.36
CA VAL A 463 16.75 5.82 -5.80
C VAL A 463 16.71 6.98 -6.79
N GLU A 464 15.94 6.81 -7.88
CA GLU A 464 15.82 7.77 -8.98
C GLU A 464 14.62 7.45 -9.87
N TYR A 465 14.25 8.37 -10.73
CA TYR A 465 13.47 8.06 -11.94
C TYR A 465 14.43 7.49 -12.99
N LEU A 466 14.34 6.20 -13.22
CA LEU A 466 15.24 5.45 -14.08
C LEU A 466 15.16 5.93 -15.52
N ASP A 467 16.31 6.15 -16.16
CA ASP A 467 16.45 6.64 -17.54
C ASP A 467 15.74 8.01 -17.77
N ASN A 468 15.50 8.82 -16.70
CA ASN A 468 14.85 10.13 -16.80
C ASN A 468 15.63 11.23 -16.03
N PRO A 469 16.75 11.70 -16.55
CA PRO A 469 17.58 12.69 -15.86
C PRO A 469 16.92 14.06 -15.67
N GLU A 470 15.95 14.42 -16.50
CA GLU A 470 15.20 15.67 -16.37
C GLU A 470 14.28 15.63 -15.15
N ALA A 471 13.45 14.57 -15.03
CA ALA A 471 12.61 14.38 -13.85
C ALA A 471 13.42 14.29 -12.56
N ASN A 472 14.63 13.69 -12.59
CA ASN A 472 15.52 13.64 -11.45
C ASN A 472 16.01 15.04 -11.05
N ARG A 473 16.45 15.88 -12.01
CA ARG A 473 16.86 17.26 -11.74
C ARG A 473 15.72 18.13 -11.18
N GLU A 474 14.50 17.93 -11.70
CA GLU A 474 13.33 18.67 -11.23
C GLU A 474 12.90 18.28 -9.82
N SER A 475 13.03 17.00 -9.48
CA SER A 475 12.56 16.46 -8.20
C SER A 475 13.59 16.54 -7.08
N PHE A 476 14.89 16.40 -7.40
CA PHE A 476 15.98 16.48 -6.44
C PHE A 476 16.73 17.81 -6.57
N GLN A 477 16.44 18.75 -5.68
CA GLN A 477 17.01 20.10 -5.69
C GLN A 477 17.48 20.51 -4.31
N ASN A 478 18.62 21.18 -4.21
CA ASN A 478 19.13 21.84 -3.00
C ASN A 478 19.16 20.94 -1.75
N GLY A 479 19.41 19.64 -1.91
CA GLY A 479 19.44 18.68 -0.79
C GLY A 479 18.06 18.18 -0.36
N PHE A 480 17.01 18.41 -1.17
CA PHE A 480 15.65 17.94 -0.91
C PHE A 480 15.07 17.17 -2.10
N TYR A 481 14.18 16.25 -1.80
CA TYR A 481 13.25 15.67 -2.76
C TYR A 481 11.91 16.40 -2.67
N TYR A 482 11.46 16.99 -3.78
CA TYR A 482 10.16 17.65 -3.89
C TYR A 482 9.12 16.69 -4.45
N THR A 483 8.09 16.45 -3.66
CA THR A 483 7.04 15.46 -4.00
C THR A 483 6.11 15.90 -5.14
N GLY A 484 6.11 17.20 -5.48
CA GLY A 484 5.15 17.80 -6.40
C GLY A 484 3.77 18.06 -5.77
N ASP A 485 3.62 17.79 -4.49
CA ASP A 485 2.41 18.05 -3.71
C ASP A 485 2.59 19.31 -2.83
N LYS A 486 1.48 20.00 -2.53
CA LYS A 486 1.42 21.16 -1.64
C LYS A 486 0.61 20.83 -0.40
N ALA A 487 1.05 21.37 0.71
CA ALA A 487 0.39 21.25 2.01
C ALA A 487 0.48 22.55 2.80
N ARG A 488 -0.23 22.58 3.91
CA ARG A 488 -0.13 23.57 4.97
C ARG A 488 0.13 22.83 6.27
N MET A 489 0.95 23.37 7.15
CA MET A 489 1.21 22.84 8.49
C MET A 489 0.47 23.69 9.54
N ASP A 490 -0.30 23.05 10.42
CA ASP A 490 -0.99 23.76 11.52
C ASP A 490 -0.07 24.00 12.73
N GLU A 491 -0.62 24.67 13.77
CA GLU A 491 0.12 25.02 14.98
C GLU A 491 0.63 23.81 15.77
N ASP A 492 -0.06 22.64 15.65
CA ASP A 492 0.35 21.39 16.30
C ASP A 492 1.32 20.55 15.43
N GLY A 493 1.69 21.07 14.24
CA GLY A 493 2.61 20.41 13.33
C GLY A 493 1.99 19.34 12.42
N TYR A 494 0.64 19.33 12.31
CA TYR A 494 -0.07 18.45 11.39
C TYR A 494 -0.10 19.04 9.99
N PHE A 495 0.14 18.19 8.99
CA PHE A 495 0.13 18.53 7.57
C PHE A 495 -1.27 18.34 6.99
N TRP A 496 -1.73 19.33 6.24
CA TRP A 496 -3.02 19.34 5.56
C TRP A 496 -2.80 19.43 4.07
N PHE A 497 -3.28 18.43 3.34
CA PHE A 497 -3.11 18.37 1.88
C PHE A 497 -3.92 19.48 1.20
N ILE A 498 -3.29 20.19 0.26
CA ILE A 498 -3.95 21.25 -0.53
C ILE A 498 -4.22 20.75 -1.95
N GLY A 499 -3.25 20.10 -2.57
CA GLY A 499 -3.37 19.60 -3.94
C GLY A 499 -2.00 19.34 -4.58
N ARG A 500 -2.05 18.85 -5.81
CA ARG A 500 -0.87 18.82 -6.66
C ARG A 500 -0.47 20.23 -7.02
N SER A 501 0.81 20.49 -7.17
CA SER A 501 1.31 21.82 -7.55
C SER A 501 0.72 22.32 -8.87
N ASP A 502 0.39 21.40 -9.78
CA ASP A 502 -0.22 21.63 -11.08
C ASP A 502 -1.77 21.69 -11.06
N ASP A 503 -2.41 21.23 -9.98
CA ASP A 503 -3.89 21.23 -9.83
C ASP A 503 -4.41 22.44 -9.02
N VAL A 504 -3.55 23.16 -8.32
CA VAL A 504 -3.95 24.33 -7.52
C VAL A 504 -4.52 25.42 -8.43
N ILE A 505 -5.77 25.84 -8.16
CA ILE A 505 -6.51 26.80 -8.96
C ILE A 505 -6.10 28.23 -8.56
N LYS A 506 -5.56 28.99 -9.51
CA LYS A 506 -5.22 30.40 -9.32
C LYS A 506 -6.38 31.28 -9.76
N SER A 507 -7.24 31.71 -8.86
CA SER A 507 -8.45 32.51 -9.13
C SER A 507 -8.36 33.87 -8.46
N SER A 508 -8.33 34.96 -9.22
CA SER A 508 -8.29 36.33 -8.70
C SER A 508 -7.19 36.58 -7.66
N GLY A 509 -6.00 35.97 -7.85
CA GLY A 509 -4.88 36.06 -6.90
C GLY A 509 -4.92 35.05 -5.75
N TYR A 510 -6.03 34.38 -5.53
CA TYR A 510 -6.13 33.29 -4.54
C TYR A 510 -5.63 31.99 -5.10
N ARG A 511 -4.97 31.18 -4.24
CA ARG A 511 -4.64 29.79 -4.52
C ARG A 511 -5.70 28.92 -3.83
N ILE A 512 -6.39 28.08 -4.59
CA ILE A 512 -7.49 27.25 -4.11
C ILE A 512 -7.15 25.80 -4.37
N GLY A 513 -7.05 25.01 -3.30
CA GLY A 513 -6.88 23.56 -3.39
C GLY A 513 -8.19 22.92 -3.85
N PRO A 514 -8.18 22.10 -4.92
CA PRO A 514 -9.38 21.39 -5.37
C PRO A 514 -10.01 20.56 -4.26
N PHE A 515 -9.19 19.88 -3.46
CA PHE A 515 -9.65 18.95 -2.43
C PHE A 515 -10.51 19.64 -1.34
N GLU A 516 -10.18 20.84 -0.93
CA GLU A 516 -10.97 21.56 0.09
C GLU A 516 -12.41 21.81 -0.39
N VAL A 517 -12.55 22.15 -1.67
CA VAL A 517 -13.87 22.37 -2.29
C VAL A 517 -14.62 21.07 -2.48
N GLU A 518 -13.91 20.02 -2.91
CA GLU A 518 -14.47 18.67 -3.05
C GLU A 518 -14.96 18.13 -1.72
N SER A 519 -14.18 18.29 -0.64
CA SER A 519 -14.58 17.86 0.70
C SER A 519 -15.85 18.57 1.16
N ALA A 520 -15.92 19.88 1.02
CA ALA A 520 -17.12 20.62 1.37
C ALA A 520 -18.35 20.17 0.56
N LEU A 521 -18.18 19.94 -0.76
CA LEU A 521 -19.26 19.43 -1.60
C LEU A 521 -19.74 18.03 -1.16
N MET A 522 -18.82 17.16 -0.75
CA MET A 522 -19.14 15.81 -0.29
C MET A 522 -19.92 15.75 1.02
N GLU A 523 -19.89 16.81 1.84
CA GLU A 523 -20.71 16.93 3.06
C GLU A 523 -22.19 17.14 2.73
N HIS A 524 -22.51 17.58 1.51
CA HIS A 524 -23.89 17.84 1.11
C HIS A 524 -24.64 16.54 0.81
N PRO A 525 -25.89 16.34 1.33
CA PRO A 525 -26.63 15.10 1.19
C PRO A 525 -26.83 14.61 -0.25
N ALA A 526 -26.92 15.53 -1.22
CA ALA A 526 -27.14 15.22 -2.63
C ALA A 526 -25.91 14.71 -3.37
N VAL A 527 -24.68 14.90 -2.82
CA VAL A 527 -23.43 14.63 -3.52
C VAL A 527 -22.92 13.24 -3.22
N GLN A 528 -22.70 12.45 -4.27
CA GLN A 528 -22.06 11.14 -4.19
C GLN A 528 -20.55 11.25 -4.40
N GLU A 529 -20.13 11.97 -5.44
CA GLU A 529 -18.72 12.22 -5.77
C GLU A 529 -18.58 13.63 -6.33
N SER A 530 -17.41 14.24 -6.15
CA SER A 530 -17.08 15.52 -6.72
C SER A 530 -15.63 15.57 -7.21
N ALA A 531 -15.41 16.32 -8.29
CA ALA A 531 -14.09 16.67 -8.78
C ALA A 531 -14.06 18.15 -9.10
N VAL A 532 -12.99 18.83 -8.71
CA VAL A 532 -12.85 20.28 -8.88
C VAL A 532 -11.61 20.60 -9.69
N VAL A 533 -11.79 21.47 -10.68
CA VAL A 533 -10.70 21.97 -11.55
C VAL A 533 -10.83 23.48 -11.77
N GLY A 534 -9.74 24.10 -12.23
CA GLY A 534 -9.79 25.46 -12.74
C GLY A 534 -10.40 25.47 -14.16
N SER A 535 -11.40 26.33 -14.36
CA SER A 535 -11.96 26.65 -15.69
C SER A 535 -11.51 28.05 -16.09
N PRO A 536 -11.04 28.28 -17.34
CA PRO A 536 -10.60 29.61 -17.79
C PRO A 536 -11.68 30.68 -17.66
N ASP A 537 -11.29 31.88 -17.21
CA ASP A 537 -12.17 33.03 -17.06
C ASP A 537 -11.44 34.31 -17.48
N LEU A 538 -12.07 35.15 -18.29
CA LEU A 538 -11.44 36.32 -18.85
C LEU A 538 -11.05 37.40 -17.83
N ILE A 539 -11.76 37.47 -16.71
CA ILE A 539 -11.55 38.49 -15.67
C ILE A 539 -10.67 37.95 -14.52
N ARG A 540 -10.87 36.69 -14.18
CA ARG A 540 -10.27 36.07 -12.97
C ARG A 540 -9.07 35.17 -13.26
N GLY A 541 -8.72 35.00 -14.54
CA GLY A 541 -7.77 34.02 -15.02
C GLY A 541 -8.37 32.62 -15.00
N MET A 542 -8.71 32.13 -13.82
CA MET A 542 -9.42 30.87 -13.59
C MET A 542 -10.58 31.07 -12.62
N VAL A 543 -11.63 30.26 -12.74
CA VAL A 543 -12.68 30.08 -11.74
C VAL A 543 -12.75 28.63 -11.31
N VAL A 544 -13.24 28.44 -10.10
CA VAL A 544 -13.46 27.09 -9.56
C VAL A 544 -14.67 26.47 -10.25
N LYS A 545 -14.48 25.33 -10.90
CA LYS A 545 -15.54 24.51 -11.51
C LYS A 545 -15.58 23.14 -10.86
N ALA A 546 -16.79 22.72 -10.46
CA ALA A 546 -17.04 21.41 -9.88
C ALA A 546 -17.80 20.51 -10.84
N PHE A 547 -17.35 19.26 -10.98
CA PHE A 547 -18.07 18.17 -11.63
C PHE A 547 -18.64 17.28 -10.52
N ILE A 548 -19.94 17.02 -10.54
CA ILE A 548 -20.65 16.38 -9.44
C ILE A 548 -21.45 15.18 -9.92
N VAL A 549 -21.26 14.04 -9.27
CA VAL A 549 -22.12 12.86 -9.36
C VAL A 549 -23.12 12.93 -8.21
N LEU A 550 -24.41 12.89 -8.53
CA LEU A 550 -25.49 12.94 -7.54
C LEU A 550 -25.80 11.56 -6.98
N LYS A 551 -26.20 11.51 -5.70
CA LYS A 551 -26.79 10.30 -5.11
C LYS A 551 -28.14 9.97 -5.73
N SER A 552 -28.53 8.69 -5.67
CA SER A 552 -29.86 8.24 -6.09
C SER A 552 -30.95 9.05 -5.40
N GLY A 553 -31.96 9.47 -6.15
CA GLY A 553 -33.09 10.29 -5.67
C GLY A 553 -32.92 11.81 -5.88
N TYR A 554 -31.74 12.29 -6.23
CA TYR A 554 -31.52 13.69 -6.58
C TYR A 554 -31.44 13.90 -8.09
N GLN A 555 -31.93 15.04 -8.55
CA GLN A 555 -31.94 15.42 -9.98
C GLN A 555 -31.19 16.75 -10.19
N PRO A 556 -30.48 16.89 -11.31
CA PRO A 556 -29.88 18.16 -11.69
C PRO A 556 -30.91 19.30 -11.77
N SER A 557 -30.64 20.42 -11.10
CA SER A 557 -31.47 21.62 -11.17
C SER A 557 -30.67 22.88 -10.84
N GLU A 558 -31.14 24.04 -11.33
CA GLU A 558 -30.52 25.33 -10.98
C GLU A 558 -30.64 25.67 -9.48
N SER A 559 -31.71 25.20 -8.83
CA SER A 559 -31.87 25.36 -7.37
C SER A 559 -30.79 24.57 -6.62
N LEU A 560 -30.51 23.34 -7.03
CA LEU A 560 -29.46 22.51 -6.42
C LEU A 560 -28.06 23.10 -6.66
N VAL A 561 -27.81 23.70 -7.82
CA VAL A 561 -26.54 24.43 -8.07
C VAL A 561 -26.36 25.56 -7.07
N LYS A 562 -27.38 26.38 -6.85
CA LYS A 562 -27.33 27.50 -5.88
C LYS A 562 -27.17 27.00 -4.45
N GLU A 563 -27.84 25.92 -4.09
CA GLU A 563 -27.74 25.26 -2.79
C GLU A 563 -26.32 24.75 -2.52
N LEU A 564 -25.72 24.02 -3.46
CA LEU A 564 -24.35 23.54 -3.38
C LEU A 564 -23.32 24.68 -3.30
N GLN A 565 -23.52 25.75 -4.09
CA GLN A 565 -22.67 26.94 -4.02
C GLN A 565 -22.76 27.65 -2.66
N ALA A 566 -23.96 27.75 -2.11
CA ALA A 566 -24.18 28.33 -0.79
C ALA A 566 -23.57 27.43 0.30
N HIS A 567 -23.75 26.13 0.20
CA HIS A 567 -23.16 25.16 1.13
C HIS A 567 -21.64 25.31 1.21
N VAL A 568 -20.94 25.27 0.08
CA VAL A 568 -19.47 25.44 0.06
C VAL A 568 -19.05 26.81 0.59
N ARG A 569 -19.81 27.87 0.29
CA ARG A 569 -19.53 29.23 0.77
C ARG A 569 -19.65 29.33 2.29
N ASN A 570 -20.53 28.55 2.92
CA ASN A 570 -20.76 28.55 4.35
C ASN A 570 -19.80 27.61 5.12
N THR A 571 -19.30 26.54 4.47
CA THR A 571 -18.40 25.55 5.07
C THR A 571 -16.91 25.86 4.85
N THR A 572 -16.59 26.69 3.84
CA THR A 572 -15.21 27.07 3.52
C THR A 572 -15.06 28.59 3.44
N ALA A 573 -13.85 29.07 3.12
CA ALA A 573 -13.67 30.50 2.83
C ALA A 573 -14.51 30.92 1.61
N PRO A 574 -15.24 32.05 1.65
CA PRO A 574 -16.21 32.42 0.64
C PRO A 574 -15.68 32.51 -0.80
N TYR A 575 -14.39 32.76 -1.00
CA TYR A 575 -13.78 32.81 -2.33
C TYR A 575 -13.57 31.44 -2.98
N LYS A 576 -13.68 30.32 -2.21
CA LYS A 576 -13.42 28.95 -2.66
C LYS A 576 -14.62 28.29 -3.35
N TYR A 577 -15.84 28.83 -3.21
CA TYR A 577 -17.02 28.19 -3.76
C TYR A 577 -16.96 28.02 -5.29
N PRO A 578 -17.48 26.90 -5.84
CA PRO A 578 -17.48 26.66 -7.28
C PRO A 578 -18.43 27.65 -7.98
N ARG A 579 -17.87 28.43 -8.92
CA ARG A 579 -18.67 29.35 -9.73
C ARG A 579 -19.42 28.68 -10.85
N SER A 580 -18.95 27.51 -11.24
CA SER A 580 -19.58 26.64 -12.23
C SER A 580 -19.72 25.23 -11.65
N ILE A 581 -20.88 24.64 -11.82
CA ILE A 581 -21.18 23.26 -11.44
C ILE A 581 -21.73 22.53 -12.67
N GLU A 582 -21.18 21.34 -12.94
CA GLU A 582 -21.65 20.44 -13.98
C GLU A 582 -21.99 19.09 -13.35
N PHE A 583 -23.23 18.62 -13.54
CA PHE A 583 -23.64 17.31 -13.12
C PHE A 583 -23.27 16.28 -14.17
N VAL A 584 -22.59 15.21 -13.76
CA VAL A 584 -22.09 14.14 -14.63
C VAL A 584 -22.55 12.79 -14.11
N ALA A 585 -22.66 11.79 -14.99
CA ALA A 585 -23.04 10.45 -14.62
C ALA A 585 -21.90 9.73 -13.87
N GLU A 586 -20.66 10.00 -14.28
CA GLU A 586 -19.45 9.46 -13.66
C GLU A 586 -18.26 10.40 -13.84
N LEU A 587 -17.27 10.29 -12.96
CA LEU A 587 -16.02 11.02 -13.05
C LEU A 587 -14.94 10.15 -13.72
N PRO A 588 -14.04 10.73 -14.54
CA PRO A 588 -12.91 10.01 -15.09
C PRO A 588 -11.98 9.57 -13.97
N LYS A 589 -11.67 8.27 -13.94
CA LYS A 589 -10.83 7.67 -12.91
C LYS A 589 -9.67 6.90 -13.52
N THR A 590 -8.58 6.84 -12.79
CA THR A 590 -7.49 5.91 -13.09
C THR A 590 -7.96 4.48 -12.84
N ILE A 591 -7.18 3.53 -13.31
CA ILE A 591 -7.36 2.10 -13.02
C ILE A 591 -7.41 1.83 -11.49
N SER A 592 -6.72 2.65 -10.69
CA SER A 592 -6.72 2.56 -9.22
C SER A 592 -7.91 3.27 -8.55
N GLY A 593 -8.84 3.84 -9.32
CA GLY A 593 -10.02 4.55 -8.81
C GLY A 593 -9.78 6.03 -8.49
N LYS A 594 -8.57 6.57 -8.69
CA LYS A 594 -8.27 7.99 -8.46
C LYS A 594 -8.87 8.87 -9.55
N ILE A 595 -9.46 9.99 -9.15
CA ILE A 595 -10.02 10.97 -10.07
C ILE A 595 -8.92 11.58 -10.95
N GLN A 596 -9.12 11.57 -12.27
CA GLN A 596 -8.20 12.11 -13.27
C GLN A 596 -8.56 13.58 -13.58
N ARG A 597 -8.18 14.50 -12.68
CA ARG A 597 -8.46 15.94 -12.85
C ARG A 597 -7.82 16.54 -14.10
N ASN A 598 -6.69 15.99 -14.55
CA ASN A 598 -6.07 16.39 -15.82
C ASN A 598 -7.01 16.23 -17.01
N ILE A 599 -7.77 15.13 -17.09
CA ILE A 599 -8.75 14.92 -18.17
C ILE A 599 -9.84 15.99 -18.13
N LEU A 600 -10.39 16.26 -16.93
CA LEU A 600 -11.42 17.29 -16.76
C LEU A 600 -10.88 18.69 -17.08
N ARG A 601 -9.67 19.00 -16.63
CA ARG A 601 -9.00 20.27 -16.95
C ARG A 601 -8.76 20.45 -18.43
N ASP A 602 -8.28 19.42 -19.13
CA ASP A 602 -8.03 19.46 -20.57
C ASP A 602 -9.34 19.60 -21.35
N GLN A 603 -10.42 18.96 -20.91
CA GLN A 603 -11.76 19.15 -21.48
C GLN A 603 -12.22 20.61 -21.34
N GLU A 604 -12.03 21.23 -20.17
CA GLU A 604 -12.38 22.64 -19.94
C GLU A 604 -11.55 23.58 -20.82
N LEU A 605 -10.25 23.38 -20.91
CA LEU A 605 -9.38 24.17 -21.77
C LEU A 605 -9.81 24.10 -23.24
N ARG A 606 -10.13 22.89 -23.75
CA ARG A 606 -10.61 22.70 -25.13
C ARG A 606 -11.97 23.35 -25.36
N ARG A 607 -12.92 23.28 -24.42
CA ARG A 607 -14.23 23.96 -24.54
C ARG A 607 -14.08 25.47 -24.71
N HIS A 608 -13.14 26.09 -24.00
CA HIS A 608 -12.88 27.53 -24.08
C HIS A 608 -12.02 27.93 -25.28
N THR A 609 -11.24 27.02 -25.85
CA THR A 609 -10.44 27.26 -27.05
C THR A 609 -11.27 27.11 -28.34
N ASN A 610 -12.20 26.14 -28.39
CA ASN A 610 -13.05 25.87 -29.55
C ASN A 610 -14.32 26.71 -29.57
N GLY A 611 -14.60 27.49 -28.54
CA GLY A 611 -15.73 28.43 -28.46
C GLY A 611 -15.39 29.88 -28.88
N LYS A 612 -14.19 30.09 -29.45
CA LYS A 612 -13.76 31.39 -30.03
C LYS A 612 -13.81 31.36 -31.55
#